data_d2e9a612b2c463bc2c819198956a9b71
#
_entry.id   d2e9a612b2c463bc2c819198956a9b71
#
_cell.length_a   1.000
_cell.length_b   1.000
_cell.length_c   1.000
_cell.angle_alpha   90.00
_cell.angle_beta   90.00
_cell.angle_gamma   90.00
#
_symmetry.space_group_name_H-M   'P 1'
#
loop_
_entity.id
_entity.type
_entity.pdbx_description
1 polymer ?
#
loop_
_entity_poly.entity_id
_entity_poly.type
_entity_poly.pdbx_seq_one_letter_code
_entity_poly.pdbx_strand_id
1 'polypeptide(L)'
;NTMPTDNRPTLAIDTSTSFLSIALEHQGEVRLFHENVGTKQSEQILPQIERLFKEVGITAADLGCIVYAQGPGAFTGLRIGAAVAQGLATPFDTPMIGIPCLDAAASLLPPSSCVLAATDARMGEVFYAWFDTQNHVRLSDYTVGKASAIAAPEGQTPSGGIGNAFALADKPSFDGQADMP
;
A
#
# COMPACT_ATOMS: atom_id res chain seq x y z
N ASN A 1 -16.76 10.07 -18.19
CA ASN A 1 -17.38 9.37 -17.05
C ASN A 1 -16.87 9.98 -15.77
N THR A 2 -17.51 11.06 -15.33
CA THR A 2 -17.34 11.58 -13.99
C THR A 2 -17.89 10.53 -13.02
N MET A 3 -17.02 9.94 -12.19
CA MET A 3 -17.48 9.19 -11.04
C MET A 3 -18.40 10.10 -10.20
N PRO A 4 -19.56 9.60 -9.76
CA PRO A 4 -20.36 10.37 -8.80
C PRO A 4 -19.46 10.63 -7.59
N THR A 5 -19.37 11.88 -7.16
CA THR A 5 -18.74 12.26 -5.90
C THR A 5 -19.61 11.68 -4.79
N ASP A 6 -19.32 10.44 -4.43
CA ASP A 6 -19.93 9.82 -3.28
C ASP A 6 -19.26 10.40 -2.04
N ASN A 7 -20.00 11.20 -1.27
CA ASN A 7 -19.51 11.83 -0.04
C ASN A 7 -19.44 10.84 1.14
N ARG A 8 -19.66 9.54 0.88
CA ARG A 8 -19.55 8.53 1.92
C ARG A 8 -18.08 8.27 2.29
N PRO A 9 -17.81 7.85 3.54
CA PRO A 9 -16.45 7.60 4.00
C PRO A 9 -15.72 6.53 3.19
N THR A 10 -14.40 6.68 3.09
CA THR A 10 -13.50 5.68 2.52
C THR A 10 -12.61 5.12 3.60
N LEU A 11 -12.55 3.79 3.70
CA LEU A 11 -11.63 3.07 4.58
C LEU A 11 -10.50 2.48 3.75
N ALA A 12 -9.25 2.73 4.15
CA ALA A 12 -8.07 2.16 3.53
C ALA A 12 -7.32 1.28 4.53
N ILE A 13 -6.89 0.10 4.10
CA ILE A 13 -6.21 -0.90 4.92
C ILE A 13 -4.94 -1.37 4.20
N ASP A 14 -3.81 -1.30 4.89
CA ASP A 14 -2.55 -1.89 4.43
C ASP A 14 -1.93 -2.76 5.53
N THR A 15 -1.81 -4.05 5.25
CA THR A 15 -1.20 -5.06 6.11
C THR A 15 -0.05 -5.78 5.40
N SER A 16 0.56 -5.14 4.41
CA SER A 16 1.59 -5.74 3.56
C SER A 16 2.96 -5.89 4.23
N THR A 17 3.19 -5.19 5.33
CA THR A 17 4.44 -5.21 6.11
C THR A 17 4.16 -5.50 7.58
N SER A 18 5.17 -5.33 8.45
CA SER A 18 4.99 -5.39 9.91
C SER A 18 4.18 -4.21 10.47
N PHE A 19 4.00 -3.16 9.68
CA PHE A 19 3.11 -2.07 10.02
C PHE A 19 1.66 -2.43 9.72
N LEU A 20 0.78 -2.00 10.61
CA LEU A 20 -0.64 -1.92 10.36
C LEU A 20 -0.98 -0.48 10.05
N SER A 21 -1.46 -0.22 8.84
CA SER A 21 -1.87 1.11 8.40
C SER A 21 -3.35 1.10 8.08
N ILE A 22 -4.09 1.97 8.72
CA ILE A 22 -5.53 2.13 8.52
C ILE A 22 -5.80 3.62 8.39
N ALA A 23 -6.48 4.02 7.34
CA ALA A 23 -6.91 5.40 7.13
C ALA A 23 -8.42 5.44 6.92
N LEU A 24 -9.07 6.39 7.56
CA LEU A 24 -10.49 6.67 7.37
C LEU A 24 -10.65 8.11 6.91
N GLU A 25 -11.13 8.28 5.69
CA GLU A 25 -11.48 9.59 5.14
C GLU A 25 -12.99 9.81 5.31
N HIS A 26 -13.37 10.94 5.84
CA HIS A 26 -14.75 11.36 6.01
C HIS A 26 -14.85 12.88 5.97
N GLN A 27 -15.66 13.41 5.06
CA GLN A 27 -15.90 14.85 4.91
C GLN A 27 -14.61 15.68 4.73
N GLY A 28 -13.64 15.13 3.98
CA GLY A 28 -12.37 15.81 3.70
C GLY A 28 -11.32 15.67 4.81
N GLU A 29 -11.65 15.06 5.93
CA GLU A 29 -10.69 14.78 7.02
C GLU A 29 -10.23 13.34 6.95
N VAL A 30 -8.93 13.11 7.20
CA VAL A 30 -8.33 11.77 7.25
C VAL A 30 -7.88 11.49 8.68
N ARG A 31 -8.33 10.35 9.22
CA ARG A 31 -7.85 9.80 10.49
C ARG A 31 -7.00 8.58 10.21
N LEU A 32 -5.88 8.48 10.90
CA LEU A 32 -4.85 7.49 10.58
C LEU A 32 -4.45 6.70 11.83
N PHE A 33 -4.33 5.39 11.66
CA PHE A 33 -3.56 4.51 12.54
C PHE A 33 -2.40 3.94 11.73
N HIS A 34 -1.17 4.13 12.18
CA HIS A 34 0.01 3.61 11.51
C HIS A 34 1.06 3.26 12.55
N GLU A 35 1.18 1.97 12.87
CA GLU A 35 2.12 1.48 13.86
C GLU A 35 2.73 0.14 13.47
N ASN A 36 3.96 -0.08 13.90
CA ASN A 36 4.59 -1.39 13.79
C ASN A 36 4.00 -2.31 14.85
N VAL A 37 3.17 -3.24 14.42
CA VAL A 37 2.52 -4.23 15.30
C VAL A 37 3.17 -5.62 15.19
N GLY A 38 4.19 -5.75 14.34
CA GLY A 38 4.87 -7.03 14.10
C GLY A 38 3.89 -8.08 13.57
N THR A 39 3.70 -9.16 14.32
CA THR A 39 2.80 -10.26 13.96
C THR A 39 1.38 -10.12 14.54
N LYS A 40 1.07 -8.99 15.19
CA LYS A 40 -0.21 -8.77 15.88
C LYS A 40 -1.28 -8.09 15.04
N GLN A 41 -1.15 -8.10 13.74
CA GLN A 41 -2.11 -7.45 12.83
C GLN A 41 -3.52 -7.98 12.99
N SER A 42 -3.70 -9.30 13.10
CA SER A 42 -5.00 -9.91 13.27
C SER A 42 -5.68 -9.55 14.59
N GLU A 43 -4.89 -9.27 15.64
CA GLU A 43 -5.41 -8.86 16.95
C GLU A 43 -5.80 -7.38 16.99
N GLN A 44 -5.05 -6.54 16.24
CA GLN A 44 -5.15 -5.09 16.31
C GLN A 44 -6.11 -4.48 15.28
N ILE A 45 -6.29 -5.12 14.13
CA ILE A 45 -6.95 -4.49 12.98
C ILE A 45 -8.41 -4.08 13.26
N LEU A 46 -9.24 -4.98 13.74
CA LEU A 46 -10.65 -4.68 14.02
C LEU A 46 -10.81 -3.67 15.16
N PRO A 47 -10.13 -3.79 16.32
CA PRO A 47 -10.20 -2.78 17.38
C PRO A 47 -9.81 -1.37 16.87
N GLN A 48 -8.80 -1.25 16.05
CA GLN A 48 -8.37 0.05 15.54
C GLN A 48 -9.34 0.64 14.50
N ILE A 49 -9.91 -0.19 13.64
CA ILE A 49 -10.97 0.25 12.72
C ILE A 49 -12.19 0.73 13.52
N GLU A 50 -12.61 -0.02 14.51
CA GLU A 50 -13.73 0.35 15.37
C GLU A 50 -13.49 1.67 16.12
N ARG A 51 -12.27 1.88 16.61
CA ARG A 51 -11.89 3.15 17.24
C ARG A 51 -12.04 4.33 16.27
N LEU A 52 -11.54 4.19 15.05
CA LEU A 52 -11.65 5.24 14.02
C LEU A 52 -13.12 5.52 13.67
N PHE A 53 -13.93 4.48 13.54
CA PHE A 53 -15.37 4.63 13.28
C PHE A 53 -16.07 5.41 14.40
N LYS A 54 -15.77 5.09 15.64
CA LYS A 54 -16.34 5.80 16.81
C LYS A 54 -15.92 7.26 16.85
N GLU A 55 -14.69 7.57 16.48
CA GLU A 55 -14.20 8.97 16.47
C GLU A 55 -14.99 9.87 15.52
N VAL A 56 -15.49 9.33 14.42
CA VAL A 56 -16.28 10.10 13.43
C VAL A 56 -17.77 9.80 13.47
N GLY A 57 -18.21 8.84 14.30
CA GLY A 57 -19.63 8.53 14.49
C GLY A 57 -20.25 7.75 13.33
N ILE A 58 -19.50 6.84 12.71
CA ILE A 58 -19.98 6.01 11.61
C ILE A 58 -19.91 4.50 11.95
N THR A 59 -20.51 3.70 11.08
CA THR A 59 -20.41 2.24 11.06
C THR A 59 -19.94 1.76 9.68
N ALA A 60 -19.67 0.47 9.55
CA ALA A 60 -19.31 -0.12 8.26
C ALA A 60 -20.42 0.07 7.19
N ALA A 61 -21.68 0.16 7.60
CA ALA A 61 -22.80 0.42 6.70
C ALA A 61 -22.70 1.77 5.97
N ASP A 62 -22.00 2.74 6.58
CA ASP A 62 -21.86 4.09 6.04
C ASP A 62 -20.74 4.20 5.00
N LEU A 63 -19.87 3.19 4.89
CA LEU A 63 -18.74 3.23 3.98
C LEU A 63 -19.17 3.26 2.51
N GLY A 64 -18.54 4.14 1.74
CA GLY A 64 -18.73 4.21 0.29
C GLY A 64 -17.78 3.30 -0.47
N CYS A 65 -16.60 3.05 0.10
CA CYS A 65 -15.54 2.26 -0.53
C CYS A 65 -14.57 1.75 0.52
N ILE A 66 -14.01 0.57 0.28
CA ILE A 66 -12.89 0.02 1.05
C ILE A 66 -11.73 -0.21 0.09
N VAL A 67 -10.59 0.42 0.40
CA VAL A 67 -9.33 0.26 -0.33
C VAL A 67 -8.43 -0.66 0.48
N TYR A 68 -7.79 -1.62 -0.14
CA TYR A 68 -6.87 -2.52 0.55
C TYR A 68 -5.62 -2.81 -0.29
N ALA A 69 -4.52 -3.10 0.38
CA ALA A 69 -3.28 -3.48 -0.28
C ALA A 69 -3.39 -4.91 -0.83
N GLN A 70 -3.14 -5.07 -2.13
CA GLN A 70 -3.19 -6.37 -2.82
C GLN A 70 -1.87 -7.13 -2.78
N GLY A 71 -0.78 -6.49 -2.43
CA GLY A 71 0.56 -7.02 -2.56
C GLY A 71 1.29 -6.39 -3.75
N PRO A 72 2.51 -6.83 -4.04
CA PRO A 72 3.24 -7.86 -3.30
C PRO A 72 3.64 -7.43 -1.89
N GLY A 73 3.80 -8.40 -0.98
CA GLY A 73 4.16 -8.14 0.41
C GLY A 73 4.12 -9.42 1.25
N ALA A 74 4.11 -9.25 2.58
CA ALA A 74 4.02 -10.37 3.52
C ALA A 74 2.69 -11.11 3.33
N PHE A 75 2.77 -12.37 2.93
CA PHE A 75 1.64 -13.16 2.46
C PHE A 75 0.50 -13.30 3.49
N THR A 76 0.86 -13.61 4.74
CA THR A 76 -0.12 -13.73 5.83
C THR A 76 -0.79 -12.38 6.13
N GLY A 77 -0.02 -11.30 6.19
CA GLY A 77 -0.54 -9.96 6.42
C GLY A 77 -1.52 -9.53 5.34
N LEU A 78 -1.18 -9.73 4.07
CA LEU A 78 -2.05 -9.39 2.93
C LEU A 78 -3.40 -10.12 3.02
N ARG A 79 -3.41 -11.38 3.43
CA ARG A 79 -4.64 -12.16 3.63
C ARG A 79 -5.50 -11.59 4.75
N ILE A 80 -4.90 -11.14 5.84
CA ILE A 80 -5.61 -10.53 6.97
C ILE A 80 -6.34 -9.28 6.51
N GLY A 81 -5.65 -8.37 5.83
CA GLY A 81 -6.25 -7.13 5.33
C GLY A 81 -7.38 -7.37 4.33
N ALA A 82 -7.16 -8.27 3.37
CA ALA A 82 -8.16 -8.63 2.38
C ALA A 82 -9.40 -9.28 3.02
N ALA A 83 -9.21 -10.18 4.00
CA ALA A 83 -10.31 -10.83 4.70
C ALA A 83 -11.14 -9.84 5.52
N VAL A 84 -10.49 -8.92 6.22
CA VAL A 84 -11.17 -7.88 6.99
C VAL A 84 -11.94 -6.93 6.06
N ALA A 85 -11.32 -6.49 4.97
CA ALA A 85 -11.98 -5.66 3.97
C ALA A 85 -13.24 -6.34 3.43
N GLN A 86 -13.15 -7.62 3.08
CA GLN A 86 -14.28 -8.39 2.57
C GLN A 86 -15.38 -8.58 3.63
N GLY A 87 -15.01 -8.85 4.87
CA GLY A 87 -15.96 -9.00 5.98
C GLY A 87 -16.75 -7.72 6.26
N LEU A 88 -16.10 -6.57 6.13
CA LEU A 88 -16.75 -5.27 6.31
C LEU A 88 -17.63 -4.88 5.09
N ALA A 89 -17.21 -5.27 3.89
CA ALA A 89 -17.89 -4.90 2.66
C ALA A 89 -19.12 -5.77 2.36
N THR A 90 -19.04 -7.08 2.58
CA THR A 90 -20.03 -8.06 2.13
C THR A 90 -21.45 -7.78 2.64
N PRO A 91 -21.68 -7.45 3.93
CA PRO A 91 -23.04 -7.21 4.42
C PRO A 91 -23.75 -6.03 3.76
N PHE A 92 -23.02 -5.10 3.16
CA PHE A 92 -23.54 -3.83 2.65
C PHE A 92 -23.25 -3.62 1.16
N ASP A 93 -22.74 -4.63 0.48
CA ASP A 93 -22.28 -4.53 -0.91
C ASP A 93 -21.34 -3.35 -1.17
N THR A 94 -20.50 -3.03 -0.19
CA THR A 94 -19.54 -1.92 -0.30
C THR A 94 -18.50 -2.22 -1.37
N PRO A 95 -18.24 -1.31 -2.31
CA PRO A 95 -17.19 -1.49 -3.30
C PRO A 95 -15.82 -1.67 -2.65
N MET A 96 -15.06 -2.64 -3.14
CA MET A 96 -13.69 -2.92 -2.72
C MET A 96 -12.72 -2.61 -3.85
N ILE A 97 -11.63 -1.91 -3.54
CA ILE A 97 -10.59 -1.57 -4.50
C ILE A 97 -9.26 -2.09 -3.98
N GLY A 98 -8.67 -3.04 -4.70
CA GLY A 98 -7.33 -3.51 -4.41
C GLY A 98 -6.28 -2.62 -5.07
N ILE A 99 -5.27 -2.18 -4.31
CA ILE A 99 -4.17 -1.36 -4.81
C ILE A 99 -2.87 -2.14 -4.67
N PRO A 100 -2.09 -2.30 -5.76
CA PRO A 100 -0.78 -2.90 -5.69
C PRO A 100 0.15 -2.09 -4.77
N CYS A 101 0.87 -2.78 -3.88
CA CYS A 101 1.70 -2.13 -2.86
C CYS A 101 2.82 -1.29 -3.46
N LEU A 102 3.43 -1.76 -4.53
CA LEU A 102 4.52 -1.03 -5.19
C LEU A 102 4.03 0.27 -5.82
N ASP A 103 2.85 0.26 -6.42
CA ASP A 103 2.21 1.45 -6.99
C ASP A 103 1.92 2.48 -5.90
N ALA A 104 1.37 2.03 -4.77
CA ALA A 104 1.09 2.89 -3.63
C ALA A 104 2.38 3.50 -3.07
N ALA A 105 3.43 2.70 -2.90
CA ALA A 105 4.73 3.19 -2.44
C ALA A 105 5.32 4.23 -3.39
N ALA A 106 5.34 3.95 -4.69
CA ALA A 106 5.87 4.86 -5.70
C ALA A 106 5.15 6.21 -5.69
N SER A 107 3.85 6.22 -5.42
CA SER A 107 3.05 7.45 -5.38
C SER A 107 3.41 8.40 -4.23
N LEU A 108 4.15 7.92 -3.24
CA LEU A 108 4.63 8.75 -2.12
C LEU A 108 5.86 9.58 -2.48
N LEU A 109 6.54 9.25 -3.57
CA LEU A 109 7.67 10.04 -4.05
C LEU A 109 7.21 11.28 -4.82
N PRO A 110 8.04 12.34 -4.84
CA PRO A 110 7.77 13.47 -5.74
C PRO A 110 7.63 13.01 -7.20
N PRO A 111 6.80 13.68 -8.01
CA PRO A 111 6.63 13.32 -9.41
C PRO A 111 7.97 13.22 -10.15
N SER A 112 8.25 12.08 -10.76
CA SER A 112 9.49 11.76 -11.46
C SER A 112 9.23 10.79 -12.60
N SER A 113 10.07 10.85 -13.64
CA SER A 113 9.88 10.03 -14.82
C SER A 113 10.29 8.56 -14.67
N CYS A 114 11.13 8.26 -13.66
CA CYS A 114 11.62 6.89 -13.46
C CYS A 114 12.03 6.66 -12.01
N VAL A 115 11.20 5.96 -11.25
CA VAL A 115 11.48 5.59 -9.86
C VAL A 115 11.31 4.09 -9.66
N LEU A 116 12.10 3.54 -8.74
CA LEU A 116 12.05 2.13 -8.37
C LEU A 116 11.27 1.97 -7.06
N ALA A 117 10.21 1.18 -7.08
CA ALA A 117 9.58 0.69 -5.86
C ALA A 117 10.02 -0.75 -5.62
N ALA A 118 10.55 -1.04 -4.43
CA ALA A 118 11.09 -2.36 -4.12
C ALA A 118 10.84 -2.73 -2.66
N THR A 119 10.31 -3.94 -2.44
CA THR A 119 10.02 -4.46 -1.11
C THR A 119 10.68 -5.82 -0.90
N ASP A 120 11.00 -6.13 0.35
CA ASP A 120 11.60 -7.41 0.74
C ASP A 120 10.63 -8.55 0.40
N ALA A 121 11.09 -9.48 -0.43
CA ALA A 121 10.36 -10.71 -0.78
C ALA A 121 10.82 -11.91 0.05
N ARG A 122 11.73 -11.69 1.01
CA ARG A 122 12.41 -12.70 1.80
C ARG A 122 13.32 -13.62 0.96
N MET A 123 14.08 -14.49 1.62
CA MET A 123 15.00 -15.46 0.98
C MET A 123 16.01 -14.80 0.03
N GLY A 124 16.43 -13.56 0.34
CA GLY A 124 17.41 -12.83 -0.45
C GLY A 124 16.88 -12.23 -1.74
N GLU A 125 15.57 -12.19 -1.91
CA GLU A 125 14.93 -11.61 -3.09
C GLU A 125 14.08 -10.38 -2.75
N VAL A 126 13.76 -9.60 -3.75
CA VAL A 126 12.90 -8.42 -3.64
C VAL A 126 11.79 -8.46 -4.68
N PHE A 127 10.62 -7.92 -4.33
CA PHE A 127 9.58 -7.56 -5.29
C PHE A 127 9.85 -6.14 -5.76
N TYR A 128 9.79 -5.89 -7.06
CA TYR A 128 10.03 -4.56 -7.57
C TYR A 128 9.29 -4.26 -8.87
N ALA A 129 9.14 -2.97 -9.15
CA ALA A 129 8.71 -2.46 -10.45
C ALA A 129 9.18 -1.01 -10.60
N TRP A 130 9.28 -0.57 -11.84
CA TRP A 130 9.63 0.79 -12.20
C TRP A 130 8.37 1.60 -12.54
N PHE A 131 8.37 2.87 -12.17
CA PHE A 131 7.22 3.75 -12.34
C PHE A 131 7.61 5.12 -12.87
N ASP A 132 6.78 5.66 -13.75
CA ASP A 132 6.71 7.08 -14.06
C ASP A 132 5.59 7.69 -13.22
N THR A 133 5.95 8.38 -12.13
CA THR A 133 4.98 8.95 -11.20
C THR A 133 4.46 10.32 -11.67
N GLN A 134 5.09 10.94 -12.68
CA GLN A 134 4.56 12.15 -13.32
C GLN A 134 3.31 11.84 -14.14
N ASN A 135 3.36 10.73 -14.88
CA ASN A 135 2.30 10.31 -15.79
C ASN A 135 1.43 9.19 -15.24
N HIS A 136 1.69 8.73 -14.01
CA HIS A 136 0.98 7.63 -13.34
C HIS A 136 1.00 6.33 -14.15
N VAL A 137 2.17 5.97 -14.68
CA VAL A 137 2.37 4.78 -15.51
C VAL A 137 3.40 3.86 -14.89
N ARG A 138 3.09 2.57 -14.86
CA ARG A 138 4.08 1.54 -14.54
C ARG A 138 4.92 1.27 -15.78
N LEU A 139 6.25 1.33 -15.62
CA LEU A 139 7.21 1.18 -16.72
C LEU A 139 7.69 -0.26 -16.93
N SER A 140 7.46 -1.15 -15.96
CA SER A 140 7.87 -2.54 -16.02
C SER A 140 6.82 -3.46 -15.43
N ASP A 141 6.91 -4.76 -15.70
CA ASP A 141 6.12 -5.75 -14.99
C ASP A 141 6.54 -5.84 -13.52
N TYR A 142 5.63 -6.31 -12.67
CA TYR A 142 5.98 -6.67 -11.30
C TYR A 142 6.90 -7.88 -11.35
N THR A 143 8.05 -7.75 -10.73
CA THR A 143 9.11 -8.75 -10.81
C THR A 143 9.57 -9.15 -9.40
N VAL A 144 9.94 -10.41 -9.23
CA VAL A 144 10.61 -10.91 -8.04
C VAL A 144 11.99 -11.42 -8.48
N GLY A 145 13.02 -11.08 -7.72
CA GLY A 145 14.37 -11.51 -8.00
C GLY A 145 15.38 -10.87 -7.06
N LYS A 146 16.67 -11.12 -7.35
CA LYS A 146 17.74 -10.53 -6.55
C LYS A 146 17.87 -9.03 -6.82
N ALA A 147 18.12 -8.27 -5.78
CA ALA A 147 18.33 -6.82 -5.91
C ALA A 147 19.46 -6.48 -6.89
N SER A 148 20.52 -7.30 -6.93
CA SER A 148 21.66 -7.12 -7.86
C SER A 148 21.29 -7.29 -9.34
N ALA A 149 20.18 -7.96 -9.63
CA ALA A 149 19.71 -8.19 -11.00
C ALA A 149 18.81 -7.07 -11.52
N ILE A 150 18.44 -6.09 -10.70
CA ILE A 150 17.57 -4.99 -11.10
C ILE A 150 18.30 -4.08 -12.07
N ALA A 151 17.72 -3.88 -13.24
CA ALA A 151 18.20 -2.96 -14.27
C ALA A 151 17.14 -1.88 -14.53
N ALA A 152 17.58 -0.66 -14.80
CA ALA A 152 16.69 0.41 -15.19
C ALA A 152 16.06 0.11 -16.57
N PRO A 153 14.82 0.53 -16.80
CA PRO A 153 14.22 0.42 -18.13
C PRO A 153 15.09 1.10 -19.20
N GLU A 154 15.11 0.53 -20.39
CA GLU A 154 15.91 1.04 -21.49
C GLU A 154 15.60 2.52 -21.77
N GLY A 155 16.66 3.33 -21.89
CA GLY A 155 16.52 4.76 -22.17
C GLY A 155 16.08 5.60 -20.98
N GLN A 156 15.93 5.03 -19.80
CA GLN A 156 15.50 5.74 -18.59
C GLN A 156 16.66 5.94 -17.61
N THR A 157 16.67 7.09 -16.95
CA THR A 157 17.61 7.38 -15.85
C THR A 157 16.84 7.38 -14.55
N PRO A 158 17.17 6.47 -13.61
CA PRO A 158 16.50 6.44 -12.31
C PRO A 158 16.70 7.73 -11.53
N SER A 159 15.62 8.26 -10.96
CA SER A 159 15.62 9.51 -10.19
C SER A 159 15.33 9.29 -8.70
N GLY A 160 15.09 8.07 -8.27
CA GLY A 160 14.87 7.72 -6.88
C GLY A 160 14.25 6.35 -6.71
N GLY A 161 14.07 5.96 -5.46
CA GLY A 161 13.46 4.70 -5.10
C GLY A 161 12.79 4.75 -3.73
N ILE A 162 11.93 3.78 -3.46
CA ILE A 162 11.18 3.67 -2.21
C ILE A 162 10.86 2.21 -1.90
N GLY A 163 10.83 1.88 -0.62
CA GLY A 163 10.42 0.60 -0.11
C GLY A 163 11.43 -0.04 0.83
N ASN A 164 10.99 -1.02 1.62
CA ASN A 164 11.84 -1.63 2.65
C ASN A 164 13.01 -2.47 2.09
N ALA A 165 13.02 -2.77 0.79
CA ALA A 165 14.19 -3.40 0.16
C ALA A 165 15.44 -2.54 0.25
N PHE A 166 15.32 -1.21 0.34
CA PHE A 166 16.45 -0.29 0.48
C PHE A 166 17.10 -0.31 1.87
N ALA A 167 16.48 -0.97 2.86
CA ALA A 167 17.05 -1.22 4.18
C ALA A 167 17.81 -2.56 4.29
N LEU A 168 17.73 -3.40 3.27
CA LEU A 168 18.40 -4.71 3.27
C LEU A 168 19.92 -4.57 3.12
N ALA A 169 20.68 -5.52 3.67
CA ALA A 169 22.12 -5.59 3.45
C ALA A 169 22.45 -5.72 1.96
N ASP A 170 21.63 -6.49 1.23
CA ASP A 170 21.72 -6.70 -0.21
C ASP A 170 20.65 -5.86 -0.92
N LYS A 171 20.76 -4.53 -0.75
CA LYS A 171 19.81 -3.56 -1.27
C LYS A 171 20.00 -3.29 -2.76
N PRO A 172 18.99 -2.73 -3.46
CA PRO A 172 19.14 -2.25 -4.83
C PRO A 172 20.29 -1.23 -4.97
N SER A 173 20.99 -1.27 -6.10
CA SER A 173 22.14 -0.40 -6.39
C SER A 173 21.74 1.01 -6.84
N PHE A 174 20.56 1.47 -6.47
CA PHE A 174 20.02 2.78 -6.80
C PHE A 174 19.76 3.56 -5.52
N ASP A 175 19.75 4.88 -5.61
CA ASP A 175 19.35 5.71 -4.47
C ASP A 175 17.87 5.50 -4.16
N GLY A 176 17.56 5.30 -2.89
CA GLY A 176 16.19 5.07 -2.45
C GLY A 176 16.02 5.21 -0.95
N GLN A 177 14.79 5.43 -0.52
CA GLN A 177 14.42 5.54 0.88
C GLN A 177 13.70 4.28 1.36
N ALA A 178 14.13 3.74 2.49
CA ALA A 178 13.57 2.53 3.09
C ALA A 178 12.25 2.81 3.81
N ASP A 179 12.13 4.01 4.40
CA ASP A 179 10.96 4.41 5.16
C ASP A 179 9.95 5.10 4.25
N MET A 180 8.69 4.72 4.40
CA MET A 180 7.58 5.42 3.77
C MET A 180 7.14 6.56 4.69
N PRO A 181 7.03 7.79 4.17
CA PRO A 181 6.62 8.95 4.96
C PRO A 181 5.18 8.85 5.47
#